data_ba90dd1ce5fdf562bffdef5d0f38e998
#
_entry.id   ba90dd1ce5fdf562bffdef5d0f38e998
#
_cell.length_a   1.000
_cell.length_b   1.000
_cell.length_c   1.000
_cell.angle_alpha   90.00
_cell.angle_beta   90.00
_cell.angle_gamma   90.00
#
_symmetry.space_group_name_H-M   'P 1'
#
loop_
_entity.id
_entity.type
_entity.pdbx_description
1 polymer ?
#
loop_
_entity_poly.entity_id
_entity_poly.type
_entity_poly.pdbx_seq_one_letter_code
_entity_poly.pdbx_strand_id
1 'polypeptide(L)'
;MDVKAPLSLDAFNKLAFCLEGRDKLSKMLQYGSRALAFYILSADPKSDVGQRLHALYKVMQQSRKAFRLGKSLTYYKKLQALSGNKSLSEGQRYLQFVQNVGMLGYFVSDNVAFASKAKVLRFDAEELTKKGGVLWFCANVAGFFNAVESLNADVEKEKCVRDILASEEDAARVDALRSQLEALRSGRFKKLLAVLKVTCDLVVSSNTGGVRLAERITGSKLHDGIIGSVGCVSAAVVLYNTWPSLSVPKKTLPPSEKEVKEEKKTEDDKTDK
;
A
#
# COMPACT_ATOMS: atom_id res chain seq x y z
N MET A 1 -10.35 2.84 -16.14
CA MET A 1 -9.21 3.39 -15.33
C MET A 1 -9.74 4.49 -14.45
N ASP A 2 -9.41 4.48 -13.13
CA ASP A 2 -9.67 5.67 -12.30
C ASP A 2 -8.77 6.78 -12.78
N VAL A 3 -9.34 7.79 -13.43
CA VAL A 3 -8.59 8.95 -13.90
C VAL A 3 -8.13 9.73 -12.66
N LYS A 4 -6.82 9.86 -12.49
CA LYS A 4 -6.27 10.62 -11.37
C LYS A 4 -6.54 12.11 -11.56
N ALA A 5 -6.83 12.79 -10.46
CA ALA A 5 -6.99 14.24 -10.49
C ALA A 5 -5.69 14.92 -10.97
N PRO A 6 -5.79 16.02 -11.75
CA PRO A 6 -4.62 16.78 -12.14
C PRO A 6 -3.86 17.29 -10.92
N LEU A 7 -2.58 17.62 -11.10
CA LEU A 7 -1.77 18.21 -10.05
C LEU A 7 -2.35 19.59 -9.69
N SER A 8 -2.97 19.69 -8.53
CA SER A 8 -3.60 20.92 -8.03
C SER A 8 -3.42 21.02 -6.51
N LEU A 9 -3.56 22.24 -5.99
CA LEU A 9 -3.49 22.47 -4.54
C LEU A 9 -4.56 21.68 -3.79
N ASP A 10 -5.77 21.59 -4.35
CA ASP A 10 -6.88 20.84 -3.74
C ASP A 10 -6.61 19.34 -3.68
N ALA A 11 -6.05 18.76 -4.77
CA ALA A 11 -5.67 17.36 -4.78
C ALA A 11 -4.54 17.08 -3.77
N PHE A 12 -3.55 17.98 -3.70
CA PHE A 12 -2.48 17.90 -2.72
C PHE A 12 -3.02 18.03 -1.29
N ASN A 13 -3.91 18.98 -1.02
CA ASN A 13 -4.53 19.16 0.30
C ASN A 13 -5.32 17.91 0.71
N LYS A 14 -6.15 17.34 -0.18
CA LYS A 14 -6.86 16.08 0.09
C LYS A 14 -5.91 14.95 0.47
N LEU A 15 -4.78 14.83 -0.22
CA LEU A 15 -3.74 13.85 0.12
C LEU A 15 -3.09 14.17 1.47
N ALA A 16 -2.66 15.42 1.68
CA ALA A 16 -1.91 15.86 2.87
C ALA A 16 -2.75 15.83 4.15
N PHE A 17 -4.07 16.02 4.06
CA PHE A 17 -4.95 15.96 5.22
C PHE A 17 -5.42 14.55 5.58
N CYS A 18 -5.21 13.55 4.74
CA CYS A 18 -5.46 12.17 5.14
C CYS A 18 -4.22 11.57 5.84
N LEU A 19 -4.46 10.75 6.87
CA LEU A 19 -3.40 10.17 7.70
C LEU A 19 -2.41 9.30 6.88
N GLU A 20 -2.93 8.52 5.93
CA GLU A 20 -2.11 7.70 5.03
C GLU A 20 -1.24 8.58 4.12
N GLY A 21 -1.79 9.67 3.58
CA GLY A 21 -1.05 10.62 2.75
C GLY A 21 0.11 11.28 3.52
N ARG A 22 -0.14 11.73 4.75
CA ARG A 22 0.92 12.28 5.63
C ARG A 22 2.03 11.28 5.89
N ASP A 23 1.71 10.03 6.23
CA ASP A 23 2.73 8.98 6.42
C ASP A 23 3.56 8.78 5.14
N LYS A 24 2.92 8.82 3.95
CA LYS A 24 3.64 8.58 2.69
C LYS A 24 4.45 9.79 2.19
N LEU A 25 3.96 11.00 2.39
CA LEU A 25 4.76 12.22 2.18
C LEU A 25 5.99 12.23 3.10
N SER A 26 5.78 11.92 4.38
CA SER A 26 6.88 11.79 5.34
C SER A 26 7.83 10.62 4.99
N LYS A 27 7.31 9.51 4.41
CA LYS A 27 8.12 8.41 3.88
C LYS A 27 9.02 8.88 2.74
N MET A 28 8.46 9.67 1.81
CA MET A 28 9.22 10.24 0.69
C MET A 28 10.34 11.15 1.19
N LEU A 29 10.02 12.07 2.10
CA LEU A 29 11.04 12.95 2.71
C LEU A 29 12.11 12.17 3.48
N GLN A 30 11.70 11.15 4.25
CA GLN A 30 12.61 10.30 5.00
C GLN A 30 13.62 9.61 4.09
N TYR A 31 13.15 8.91 3.09
CA TYR A 31 14.03 8.11 2.24
C TYR A 31 14.79 8.97 1.21
N GLY A 32 14.19 10.06 0.72
CA GLY A 32 14.86 11.03 -0.13
C GLY A 32 16.03 11.72 0.59
N SER A 33 15.79 12.22 1.78
CA SER A 33 16.86 12.85 2.57
C SER A 33 17.94 11.83 2.99
N ARG A 34 17.56 10.54 3.23
CA ARG A 34 18.54 9.48 3.52
C ARG A 34 19.46 9.22 2.33
N ALA A 35 18.91 9.10 1.12
CA ALA A 35 19.67 8.87 -0.10
C ALA A 35 20.60 10.07 -0.39
N LEU A 36 20.04 11.28 -0.41
CA LEU A 36 20.80 12.50 -0.69
C LEU A 36 21.91 12.73 0.34
N ALA A 37 21.62 12.54 1.64
CA ALA A 37 22.62 12.65 2.68
C ALA A 37 23.78 11.67 2.45
N PHE A 38 23.47 10.43 2.07
CA PHE A 38 24.52 9.44 1.78
C PHE A 38 25.42 9.88 0.65
N TYR A 39 24.89 10.31 -0.48
CA TYR A 39 25.71 10.70 -1.63
C TYR A 39 26.53 11.95 -1.35
N ILE A 40 25.95 12.94 -0.68
CA ILE A 40 26.65 14.19 -0.34
C ILE A 40 27.76 13.92 0.68
N LEU A 41 27.45 13.18 1.75
CA LEU A 41 28.45 12.88 2.81
C LEU A 41 29.52 11.89 2.36
N SER A 42 29.24 11.08 1.33
CA SER A 42 30.28 10.23 0.70
C SER A 42 31.29 11.06 -0.11
N ALA A 43 30.84 12.17 -0.71
CA ALA A 43 31.71 13.09 -1.45
C ALA A 43 32.41 14.08 -0.52
N ASP A 44 31.68 14.65 0.43
CA ASP A 44 32.21 15.59 1.46
C ASP A 44 31.65 15.24 2.85
N PRO A 45 32.41 14.49 3.69
CA PRO A 45 31.97 14.10 5.03
C PRO A 45 31.66 15.27 5.98
N LYS A 46 32.17 16.47 5.69
CA LYS A 46 31.94 17.68 6.50
C LYS A 46 30.83 18.57 5.96
N SER A 47 30.16 18.18 4.87
CA SER A 47 29.10 18.97 4.26
C SER A 47 27.98 19.26 5.25
N ASP A 48 27.72 20.55 5.53
CA ASP A 48 26.59 20.99 6.34
C ASP A 48 25.23 20.57 5.76
N VAL A 49 25.09 20.64 4.43
CA VAL A 49 23.88 20.20 3.73
C VAL A 49 23.65 18.69 3.94
N GLY A 50 24.70 17.88 3.82
CA GLY A 50 24.64 16.45 4.07
C GLY A 50 24.20 16.12 5.50
N GLN A 51 24.73 16.83 6.49
CA GLN A 51 24.38 16.68 7.90
C GLN A 51 22.93 17.08 8.17
N ARG A 52 22.46 18.19 7.62
CA ARG A 52 21.05 18.63 7.73
C ARG A 52 20.07 17.62 7.11
N LEU A 53 20.40 17.08 5.94
CA LEU A 53 19.59 16.04 5.30
C LEU A 53 19.56 14.75 6.15
N HIS A 54 20.69 14.38 6.77
CA HIS A 54 20.73 13.24 7.68
C HIS A 54 19.88 13.49 8.93
N ALA A 55 19.90 14.69 9.49
CA ALA A 55 19.02 15.08 10.60
C ALA A 55 17.54 15.01 10.19
N LEU A 56 17.18 15.56 9.00
CA LEU A 56 15.82 15.49 8.46
C LEU A 56 15.34 14.04 8.31
N TYR A 57 16.18 13.15 7.77
CA TYR A 57 15.89 11.72 7.70
C TYR A 57 15.50 11.15 9.08
N LYS A 58 16.26 11.44 10.13
CA LYS A 58 16.02 10.96 11.50
C LYS A 58 14.70 11.48 12.06
N VAL A 59 14.43 12.78 11.89
CA VAL A 59 13.19 13.41 12.35
C VAL A 59 11.98 12.80 11.63
N MET A 60 12.04 12.67 10.31
CA MET A 60 10.94 12.07 9.53
C MET A 60 10.69 10.61 9.91
N GLN A 61 11.74 9.85 10.20
CA GLN A 61 11.62 8.47 10.69
C GLN A 61 10.83 8.37 12.00
N GLN A 62 11.05 9.29 12.94
CA GLN A 62 10.33 9.32 14.22
C GLN A 62 8.88 9.83 14.03
N SER A 63 8.68 10.90 13.27
CA SER A 63 7.35 11.46 13.00
C SER A 63 6.41 10.44 12.40
N ARG A 64 6.89 9.58 11.50
CA ARG A 64 6.10 8.51 10.90
C ARG A 64 5.59 7.48 11.91
N LYS A 65 6.29 7.26 13.02
CA LYS A 65 5.80 6.37 14.08
C LYS A 65 4.54 6.92 14.74
N ALA A 66 4.48 8.24 14.96
CA ALA A 66 3.28 8.90 15.48
C ALA A 66 2.08 8.76 14.51
N PHE A 67 2.28 8.97 13.18
CA PHE A 67 1.21 8.81 12.20
C PHE A 67 0.69 7.37 12.04
N ARG A 68 1.41 6.40 12.58
CA ARG A 68 1.06 4.97 12.51
C ARG A 68 0.51 4.41 13.82
N LEU A 69 0.26 5.26 14.82
CA LEU A 69 -0.40 4.84 16.05
C LEU A 69 -1.78 4.25 15.74
N GLY A 70 -2.08 3.10 16.32
CA GLY A 70 -3.32 2.36 16.09
C GLY A 70 -3.44 1.67 14.72
N LYS A 71 -2.44 1.77 13.83
CA LYS A 71 -2.49 1.10 12.51
C LYS A 71 -2.57 -0.43 12.61
N SER A 72 -2.17 -1.02 13.71
CA SER A 72 -2.37 -2.44 14.03
C SER A 72 -3.84 -2.87 13.95
N LEU A 73 -4.79 -2.00 14.35
CA LEU A 73 -6.23 -2.30 14.28
C LEU A 73 -6.72 -2.53 12.84
N THR A 74 -6.10 -1.86 11.86
CA THR A 74 -6.41 -2.10 10.43
C THR A 74 -6.07 -3.52 10.02
N TYR A 75 -4.93 -4.05 10.48
CA TYR A 75 -4.51 -5.42 10.16
C TYR A 75 -5.31 -6.46 10.92
N TYR A 76 -5.72 -6.16 12.15
CA TYR A 76 -6.67 -7.00 12.88
C TYR A 76 -8.00 -7.15 12.13
N LYS A 77 -8.58 -6.04 11.64
CA LYS A 77 -9.80 -6.09 10.80
C LYS A 77 -9.60 -6.90 9.52
N LYS A 78 -8.42 -6.79 8.87
CA LYS A 78 -8.09 -7.60 7.69
C LYS A 78 -8.05 -9.10 8.01
N LEU A 79 -7.52 -9.49 9.17
CA LEU A 79 -7.50 -10.89 9.61
C LEU A 79 -8.92 -11.41 9.86
N GLN A 80 -9.80 -10.60 10.49
CA GLN A 80 -11.20 -10.95 10.66
C GLN A 80 -11.91 -11.15 9.31
N ALA A 81 -11.72 -10.23 8.37
CA ALA A 81 -12.31 -10.33 7.03
C ALA A 81 -11.78 -11.54 6.24
N LEU A 82 -10.52 -11.94 6.47
CA LEU A 82 -9.91 -13.07 5.79
C LEU A 82 -10.55 -14.41 6.20
N SER A 83 -10.97 -14.55 7.46
CA SER A 83 -11.59 -15.80 7.97
C SER A 83 -12.93 -16.11 7.27
N GLY A 84 -13.67 -15.08 6.84
CA GLY A 84 -14.95 -15.23 6.13
C GLY A 84 -14.82 -15.31 4.59
N ASN A 85 -13.65 -15.07 4.02
CA ASN A 85 -13.49 -14.99 2.57
C ASN A 85 -13.25 -16.37 1.94
N LYS A 86 -14.29 -16.96 1.35
CA LYS A 86 -14.24 -18.25 0.67
C LYS A 86 -13.79 -18.19 -0.80
N SER A 87 -13.61 -16.99 -1.38
CA SER A 87 -13.24 -16.81 -2.79
C SER A 87 -11.74 -16.96 -3.08
N LEU A 88 -10.90 -17.00 -2.04
CA LEU A 88 -9.46 -17.14 -2.15
C LEU A 88 -9.03 -18.61 -2.16
N SER A 89 -8.00 -18.95 -2.95
CA SER A 89 -7.32 -20.23 -2.82
C SER A 89 -6.72 -20.40 -1.41
N GLU A 90 -6.48 -21.65 -0.98
CA GLU A 90 -5.86 -21.92 0.32
C GLU A 90 -4.47 -21.30 0.43
N GLY A 91 -3.67 -21.37 -0.65
CA GLY A 91 -2.35 -20.75 -0.71
C GLY A 91 -2.41 -19.22 -0.55
N GLN A 92 -3.29 -18.56 -1.27
CA GLN A 92 -3.50 -17.11 -1.17
C GLN A 92 -3.98 -16.71 0.23
N ARG A 93 -4.89 -17.49 0.82
CA ARG A 93 -5.38 -17.26 2.18
C ARG A 93 -4.25 -17.37 3.19
N TYR A 94 -3.40 -18.39 3.08
CA TYR A 94 -2.25 -18.57 3.94
C TYR A 94 -1.24 -17.43 3.81
N LEU A 95 -0.87 -17.03 2.58
CA LEU A 95 0.04 -15.91 2.34
C LEU A 95 -0.51 -14.60 2.91
N GLN A 96 -1.81 -14.32 2.71
CA GLN A 96 -2.46 -13.14 3.28
C GLN A 96 -2.52 -13.19 4.80
N PHE A 97 -2.75 -14.37 5.39
CA PHE A 97 -2.72 -14.55 6.83
C PHE A 97 -1.34 -14.23 7.40
N VAL A 98 -0.28 -14.84 6.87
CA VAL A 98 1.11 -14.58 7.32
C VAL A 98 1.47 -13.11 7.15
N GLN A 99 1.12 -12.51 6.01
CA GLN A 99 1.37 -11.09 5.75
C GLN A 99 0.67 -10.19 6.78
N ASN A 100 -0.61 -10.43 7.05
CA ASN A 100 -1.39 -9.60 7.97
C ASN A 100 -0.98 -9.79 9.43
N VAL A 101 -0.67 -11.01 9.86
CA VAL A 101 -0.12 -11.29 11.21
C VAL A 101 1.23 -10.61 11.40
N GLY A 102 2.15 -10.74 10.44
CA GLY A 102 3.45 -10.08 10.49
C GLY A 102 3.33 -8.55 10.53
N MET A 103 2.43 -7.96 9.73
CA MET A 103 2.17 -6.51 9.76
C MET A 103 1.50 -6.06 11.06
N LEU A 104 0.57 -6.85 11.61
CA LEU A 104 -0.03 -6.59 12.92
C LEU A 104 1.06 -6.52 14.00
N GLY A 105 1.88 -7.54 14.10
CA GLY A 105 2.98 -7.61 15.06
C GLY A 105 4.01 -6.49 14.88
N TYR A 106 4.34 -6.16 13.62
CA TYR A 106 5.20 -5.01 13.31
C TYR A 106 4.64 -3.69 13.87
N PHE A 107 3.36 -3.38 13.61
CA PHE A 107 2.77 -2.13 14.08
C PHE A 107 2.56 -2.10 15.59
N VAL A 108 2.26 -3.23 16.24
CA VAL A 108 2.24 -3.32 17.70
C VAL A 108 3.63 -3.01 18.25
N SER A 109 4.68 -3.66 17.74
CA SER A 109 6.07 -3.41 18.16
C SER A 109 6.50 -1.96 17.93
N ASP A 110 6.13 -1.37 16.79
CA ASP A 110 6.44 0.03 16.43
C ASP A 110 5.75 1.03 17.38
N ASN A 111 4.47 0.77 17.73
CA ASN A 111 3.70 1.61 18.66
C ASN A 111 4.25 1.53 20.10
N VAL A 112 4.56 0.32 20.57
CA VAL A 112 5.16 0.12 21.91
C VAL A 112 6.56 0.74 21.97
N ALA A 113 7.38 0.57 20.92
CA ALA A 113 8.70 1.20 20.82
C ALA A 113 8.61 2.74 20.81
N PHE A 114 7.60 3.32 20.15
CA PHE A 114 7.35 4.75 20.16
C PHE A 114 6.99 5.25 21.57
N ALA A 115 6.05 4.60 22.25
CA ALA A 115 5.64 4.94 23.62
C ALA A 115 6.80 4.77 24.62
N SER A 116 7.66 3.77 24.42
CA SER A 116 8.86 3.57 25.23
C SER A 116 9.90 4.69 25.04
N LYS A 117 10.12 5.13 23.79
CA LYS A 117 10.98 6.31 23.51
C LYS A 117 10.43 7.60 24.11
N ALA A 118 9.11 7.74 24.16
CA ALA A 118 8.42 8.85 24.83
C ALA A 118 8.43 8.72 26.37
N LYS A 119 9.07 7.69 26.94
CA LYS A 119 9.13 7.39 28.38
C LYS A 119 7.75 7.09 29.02
N VAL A 120 6.72 6.80 28.21
CA VAL A 120 5.41 6.38 28.69
C VAL A 120 5.44 4.91 29.13
N LEU A 121 6.17 4.07 28.39
CA LEU A 121 6.38 2.67 28.72
C LEU A 121 7.86 2.39 29.07
N ARG A 122 8.09 1.31 29.80
CA ARG A 122 9.44 0.94 30.28
C ARG A 122 10.00 -0.30 29.57
N PHE A 123 9.84 -0.35 28.23
CA PHE A 123 10.41 -1.41 27.42
C PHE A 123 11.66 -0.93 26.66
N ASP A 124 12.51 -1.87 26.27
CA ASP A 124 13.62 -1.56 25.36
C ASP A 124 13.08 -1.27 23.94
N ALA A 125 13.06 0.02 23.60
CA ALA A 125 12.57 0.50 22.31
C ALA A 125 13.44 0.04 21.14
N GLU A 126 14.72 -0.23 21.36
CA GLU A 126 15.62 -0.69 20.30
C GLU A 126 15.37 -2.17 20.00
N GLU A 127 15.25 -3.01 21.02
CA GLU A 127 14.94 -4.41 20.88
C GLU A 127 13.57 -4.61 20.22
N LEU A 128 12.55 -3.88 20.65
CA LEU A 128 11.23 -3.88 20.03
C LEU A 128 11.29 -3.47 18.55
N THR A 129 12.09 -2.47 18.22
CA THR A 129 12.29 -2.04 16.82
C THR A 129 12.96 -3.14 15.99
N LYS A 130 13.93 -3.88 16.55
CA LYS A 130 14.59 -5.03 15.90
C LYS A 130 13.60 -6.16 15.67
N LYS A 131 12.84 -6.56 16.70
CA LYS A 131 11.81 -7.62 16.61
C LYS A 131 10.71 -7.25 15.60
N GLY A 132 10.21 -6.02 15.66
CA GLY A 132 9.27 -5.49 14.68
C GLY A 132 9.83 -5.52 13.25
N GLY A 133 11.11 -5.22 13.08
CA GLY A 133 11.79 -5.30 11.77
C GLY A 133 11.77 -6.71 11.16
N VAL A 134 11.96 -7.75 11.98
CA VAL A 134 11.85 -9.16 11.53
C VAL A 134 10.43 -9.48 11.08
N LEU A 135 9.43 -9.11 11.89
CA LEU A 135 8.02 -9.33 11.53
C LEU A 135 7.64 -8.60 10.24
N TRP A 136 8.14 -7.37 10.06
CA TRP A 136 7.93 -6.62 8.82
C TRP A 136 8.59 -7.30 7.62
N PHE A 137 9.79 -7.83 7.76
CA PHE A 137 10.47 -8.58 6.70
C PHE A 137 9.67 -9.83 6.31
N CYS A 138 9.27 -10.66 7.27
CA CYS A 138 8.44 -11.85 7.02
C CYS A 138 7.12 -11.49 6.33
N ALA A 139 6.47 -10.41 6.78
CA ALA A 139 5.25 -9.90 6.13
C ALA A 139 5.48 -9.47 4.68
N ASN A 140 6.63 -8.84 4.38
CA ASN A 140 6.96 -8.44 3.01
C ASN A 140 7.31 -9.65 2.12
N VAL A 141 7.95 -10.68 2.67
CA VAL A 141 8.18 -11.95 1.94
C VAL A 141 6.84 -12.58 1.53
N ALA A 142 5.93 -12.79 2.47
CA ALA A 142 4.61 -13.32 2.17
C ALA A 142 3.82 -12.40 1.21
N GLY A 143 3.92 -11.08 1.41
CA GLY A 143 3.31 -10.07 0.54
C GLY A 143 3.84 -10.08 -0.89
N PHE A 144 5.13 -10.36 -1.08
CA PHE A 144 5.73 -10.49 -2.41
C PHE A 144 5.13 -11.68 -3.16
N PHE A 145 5.12 -12.86 -2.56
CA PHE A 145 4.53 -14.05 -3.19
C PHE A 145 3.04 -13.86 -3.48
N ASN A 146 2.29 -13.27 -2.55
CA ASN A 146 0.88 -12.96 -2.76
C ASN A 146 0.65 -11.97 -3.93
N ALA A 147 1.51 -10.95 -4.07
CA ALA A 147 1.41 -9.99 -5.17
C ALA A 147 1.74 -10.62 -6.53
N VAL A 148 2.76 -11.46 -6.59
CA VAL A 148 3.16 -12.20 -7.80
C VAL A 148 2.08 -13.20 -8.19
N GLU A 149 1.56 -14.00 -7.25
CA GLU A 149 0.46 -14.95 -7.51
C GLU A 149 -0.78 -14.23 -8.03
N SER A 150 -1.15 -13.09 -7.41
CA SER A 150 -2.28 -12.27 -7.86
C SER A 150 -2.09 -11.72 -9.28
N LEU A 151 -0.86 -11.35 -9.66
CA LEU A 151 -0.54 -10.89 -11.02
C LEU A 151 -0.63 -12.05 -12.02
N ASN A 152 -0.04 -13.20 -11.68
CA ASN A 152 -0.06 -14.39 -12.53
C ASN A 152 -1.49 -14.88 -12.78
N ALA A 153 -2.33 -14.91 -11.74
CA ALA A 153 -3.74 -15.29 -11.88
C ALA A 153 -4.51 -14.40 -12.87
N ASP A 154 -4.18 -13.10 -12.95
CA ASP A 154 -4.82 -12.22 -13.95
C ASP A 154 -4.27 -12.46 -15.37
N VAL A 155 -2.99 -12.79 -15.50
CA VAL A 155 -2.39 -13.14 -16.79
C VAL A 155 -3.02 -14.43 -17.34
N GLU A 156 -3.21 -15.43 -16.47
CA GLU A 156 -3.89 -16.68 -16.86
C GLU A 156 -5.35 -16.45 -17.24
N LYS A 157 -6.08 -15.64 -16.46
CA LYS A 157 -7.47 -15.26 -16.81
C LYS A 157 -7.53 -14.52 -18.13
N GLU A 158 -6.60 -13.59 -18.39
CA GLU A 158 -6.54 -12.86 -19.66
C GLU A 158 -6.30 -13.82 -20.83
N LYS A 159 -5.42 -14.82 -20.67
CA LYS A 159 -5.19 -15.84 -21.68
C LYS A 159 -6.45 -16.64 -21.94
N CYS A 160 -7.12 -17.13 -20.91
CA CYS A 160 -8.37 -17.89 -21.02
C CYS A 160 -9.47 -17.08 -21.74
N VAL A 161 -9.68 -15.82 -21.35
CA VAL A 161 -10.67 -14.93 -21.99
C VAL A 161 -10.33 -14.70 -23.46
N ARG A 162 -9.06 -14.58 -23.80
CA ARG A 162 -8.58 -14.40 -25.19
C ARG A 162 -8.82 -15.65 -26.04
N ASP A 163 -8.55 -16.84 -25.47
CA ASP A 163 -8.75 -18.11 -26.15
C ASP A 163 -10.26 -18.35 -26.42
N ILE A 164 -11.14 -18.04 -25.46
CA ILE A 164 -12.60 -18.09 -25.65
C ILE A 164 -13.04 -17.08 -26.73
N LEU A 165 -12.52 -15.85 -26.67
CA LEU A 165 -12.87 -14.80 -27.64
C LEU A 165 -12.49 -15.17 -29.08
N ALA A 166 -11.45 -15.98 -29.27
CA ALA A 166 -11.02 -16.43 -30.61
C ALA A 166 -11.97 -17.44 -31.27
N SER A 167 -12.78 -18.14 -30.46
CA SER A 167 -13.73 -19.17 -30.93
C SER A 167 -15.22 -18.78 -30.78
N GLU A 168 -15.51 -17.57 -30.26
CA GLU A 168 -16.86 -17.12 -30.00
C GLU A 168 -17.46 -16.41 -31.22
N GLU A 169 -18.64 -16.82 -31.62
CA GLU A 169 -19.38 -16.27 -32.79
C GLU A 169 -20.54 -15.35 -32.37
N ASP A 170 -21.03 -15.46 -31.14
CA ASP A 170 -22.14 -14.62 -30.67
C ASP A 170 -21.63 -13.18 -30.39
N ALA A 171 -22.16 -12.21 -31.14
CA ALA A 171 -21.77 -10.81 -31.08
C ALA A 171 -21.92 -10.20 -29.67
N ALA A 172 -23.03 -10.52 -28.97
CA ALA A 172 -23.25 -10.00 -27.60
C ALA A 172 -22.25 -10.55 -26.61
N ARG A 173 -21.85 -11.80 -26.75
CA ARG A 173 -20.87 -12.48 -25.91
C ARG A 173 -19.45 -12.01 -26.22
N VAL A 174 -19.14 -11.75 -27.49
CA VAL A 174 -17.88 -11.15 -27.94
C VAL A 174 -17.68 -9.78 -27.28
N ASP A 175 -18.68 -8.92 -27.22
CA ASP A 175 -18.58 -7.59 -26.61
C ASP A 175 -18.41 -7.68 -25.09
N ALA A 176 -19.07 -8.62 -24.42
CA ALA A 176 -18.88 -8.89 -22.99
C ALA A 176 -17.44 -9.37 -22.69
N LEU A 177 -16.89 -10.30 -23.50
CA LEU A 177 -15.53 -10.81 -23.37
C LEU A 177 -14.47 -9.71 -23.62
N ARG A 178 -14.69 -8.83 -24.61
CA ARG A 178 -13.83 -7.67 -24.86
C ARG A 178 -13.82 -6.71 -23.68
N SER A 179 -14.97 -6.40 -23.11
CA SER A 179 -15.07 -5.56 -21.91
C SER A 179 -14.35 -6.18 -20.72
N GLN A 180 -14.47 -7.50 -20.53
CA GLN A 180 -13.75 -8.23 -19.49
C GLN A 180 -12.22 -8.18 -19.70
N LEU A 181 -11.77 -8.33 -20.94
CA LEU A 181 -10.36 -8.26 -21.31
C LEU A 181 -9.78 -6.86 -21.03
N GLU A 182 -10.51 -5.79 -21.36
CA GLU A 182 -10.10 -4.42 -21.04
C GLU A 182 -10.03 -4.17 -19.53
N ALA A 183 -11.00 -4.69 -18.77
CA ALA A 183 -10.98 -4.59 -17.31
C ALA A 183 -9.76 -5.28 -16.70
N LEU A 184 -9.38 -6.48 -17.15
CA LEU A 184 -8.20 -7.21 -16.72
C LEU A 184 -6.92 -6.43 -17.07
N ARG A 185 -6.79 -5.92 -18.27
CA ARG A 185 -5.64 -5.12 -18.73
C ARG A 185 -5.49 -3.82 -17.93
N SER A 186 -6.61 -3.12 -17.68
CA SER A 186 -6.58 -1.90 -16.88
C SER A 186 -6.18 -2.16 -15.42
N GLY A 187 -6.53 -3.32 -14.88
CA GLY A 187 -6.15 -3.77 -13.53
C GLY A 187 -4.68 -4.16 -13.40
N ARG A 188 -4.06 -4.64 -14.49
CA ARG A 188 -2.67 -5.13 -14.49
C ARG A 188 -1.65 -4.09 -14.02
N PHE A 189 -1.80 -2.84 -14.45
CA PHE A 189 -0.89 -1.77 -14.02
C PHE A 189 -0.87 -1.58 -12.51
N LYS A 190 -2.04 -1.63 -11.86
CA LYS A 190 -2.13 -1.53 -10.39
C LYS A 190 -1.43 -2.70 -9.70
N LYS A 191 -1.54 -3.92 -10.26
CA LYS A 191 -0.86 -5.11 -9.73
C LYS A 191 0.65 -5.07 -9.94
N LEU A 192 1.12 -4.58 -11.09
CA LEU A 192 2.55 -4.34 -11.33
C LEU A 192 3.12 -3.32 -10.33
N LEU A 193 2.40 -2.23 -10.07
CA LEU A 193 2.79 -1.28 -9.02
C LEU A 193 2.78 -1.92 -7.62
N ALA A 194 1.87 -2.85 -7.33
CA ALA A 194 1.86 -3.57 -6.05
C ALA A 194 3.09 -4.49 -5.92
N VAL A 195 3.48 -5.21 -6.98
CA VAL A 195 4.72 -6.02 -7.02
C VAL A 195 5.93 -5.11 -6.84
N LEU A 196 6.05 -4.03 -7.60
CA LEU A 196 7.15 -3.07 -7.47
C LEU A 196 7.27 -2.53 -6.03
N LYS A 197 6.14 -2.09 -5.46
CA LYS A 197 6.10 -1.55 -4.09
C LYS A 197 6.58 -2.59 -3.06
N VAL A 198 6.09 -3.83 -3.13
CA VAL A 198 6.45 -4.85 -2.13
C VAL A 198 7.90 -5.32 -2.31
N THR A 199 8.41 -5.37 -3.54
CA THR A 199 9.84 -5.64 -3.83
C THR A 199 10.73 -4.56 -3.20
N CYS A 200 10.38 -3.29 -3.38
CA CYS A 200 11.10 -2.19 -2.74
C CYS A 200 11.05 -2.28 -1.21
N ASP A 201 9.88 -2.57 -0.63
CA ASP A 201 9.74 -2.71 0.82
C ASP A 201 10.49 -3.95 1.34
N LEU A 202 10.61 -5.02 0.55
CA LEU A 202 11.38 -6.21 0.87
C LEU A 202 12.89 -5.88 0.96
N VAL A 203 13.43 -5.12 0.01
CA VAL A 203 14.82 -4.65 0.04
C VAL A 203 15.05 -3.78 1.29
N VAL A 204 14.16 -2.85 1.60
CA VAL A 204 14.30 -1.99 2.78
C VAL A 204 14.19 -2.81 4.06
N SER A 205 13.21 -3.72 4.18
CA SER A 205 12.98 -4.51 5.39
C SER A 205 14.08 -5.54 5.64
N SER A 206 14.70 -6.10 4.58
CA SER A 206 15.83 -7.02 4.70
C SER A 206 17.06 -6.40 5.36
N ASN A 207 17.16 -5.07 5.39
CA ASN A 207 18.27 -4.34 6.01
C ASN A 207 17.91 -3.70 7.36
N THR A 208 16.75 -4.04 7.95
CA THR A 208 16.45 -3.60 9.31
C THR A 208 17.37 -4.26 10.33
N GLY A 209 17.54 -3.61 11.49
CA GLY A 209 18.48 -4.06 12.53
C GLY A 209 18.28 -5.49 13.03
N GLY A 210 17.04 -6.03 12.91
CA GLY A 210 16.74 -7.41 13.30
C GLY A 210 17.05 -8.45 12.22
N VAL A 211 17.09 -8.05 10.93
CA VAL A 211 17.29 -8.98 9.80
C VAL A 211 18.72 -8.95 9.27
N ARG A 212 19.21 -7.76 8.86
CA ARG A 212 20.58 -7.52 8.36
C ARG A 212 21.00 -8.53 7.29
N LEU A 213 20.11 -8.83 6.33
CA LEU A 213 20.30 -9.92 5.37
C LEU A 213 21.54 -9.71 4.49
N ALA A 214 21.73 -8.51 3.93
CA ALA A 214 22.88 -8.20 3.11
C ALA A 214 24.19 -8.44 3.88
N GLU A 215 24.28 -7.94 5.11
CA GLU A 215 25.44 -8.09 5.97
C GLU A 215 25.73 -9.57 6.32
N ARG A 216 24.70 -10.37 6.52
CA ARG A 216 24.83 -11.81 6.79
C ARG A 216 25.33 -12.62 5.58
N ILE A 217 24.97 -12.19 4.36
CA ILE A 217 25.34 -12.90 3.11
C ILE A 217 26.67 -12.40 2.56
N THR A 218 26.90 -11.07 2.54
CA THR A 218 28.03 -10.46 1.86
C THR A 218 29.12 -9.93 2.81
N GLY A 219 28.89 -9.98 4.14
CA GLY A 219 29.74 -9.35 5.14
C GLY A 219 29.60 -7.82 5.19
N SER A 220 28.86 -7.20 4.28
CA SER A 220 28.72 -5.75 4.15
C SER A 220 27.29 -5.29 4.27
N LYS A 221 27.06 -4.14 4.94
CA LYS A 221 25.73 -3.51 4.99
C LYS A 221 25.40 -2.91 3.64
N LEU A 222 24.13 -3.02 3.23
CA LEU A 222 23.63 -2.25 2.11
C LEU A 222 23.70 -0.75 2.46
N HIS A 223 24.30 0.06 1.59
CA HIS A 223 24.51 1.47 1.89
C HIS A 223 23.21 2.29 1.83
N ASP A 224 23.20 3.38 2.59
CA ASP A 224 22.02 4.22 2.78
C ASP A 224 21.47 4.84 1.50
N GLY A 225 22.32 5.04 0.49
CA GLY A 225 21.91 5.51 -0.83
C GLY A 225 20.94 4.56 -1.50
N ILE A 226 21.25 3.24 -1.54
CA ILE A 226 20.34 2.22 -2.14
C ILE A 226 19.06 2.14 -1.32
N ILE A 227 19.15 2.01 0.01
CA ILE A 227 17.98 1.89 0.88
C ILE A 227 17.07 3.13 0.74
N GLY A 228 17.67 4.32 0.66
CA GLY A 228 16.96 5.58 0.46
C GLY A 228 16.27 5.63 -0.90
N SER A 229 16.98 5.35 -1.99
CA SER A 229 16.42 5.37 -3.35
C SER A 229 15.27 4.39 -3.51
N VAL A 230 15.46 3.13 -3.08
CA VAL A 230 14.41 2.10 -3.13
C VAL A 230 13.21 2.45 -2.25
N GLY A 231 13.46 3.02 -1.06
CA GLY A 231 12.41 3.51 -0.17
C GLY A 231 11.59 4.66 -0.76
N CYS A 232 12.22 5.55 -1.56
CA CYS A 232 11.54 6.60 -2.33
C CYS A 232 10.62 6.00 -3.39
N VAL A 233 11.08 5.01 -4.16
CA VAL A 233 10.25 4.34 -5.18
C VAL A 233 9.02 3.73 -4.52
N SER A 234 9.18 3.00 -3.41
CA SER A 234 8.04 2.46 -2.66
C SER A 234 7.08 3.56 -2.18
N ALA A 235 7.60 4.72 -1.72
CA ALA A 235 6.76 5.84 -1.29
C ALA A 235 6.00 6.45 -2.47
N ALA A 236 6.67 6.65 -3.62
CA ALA A 236 6.08 7.21 -4.83
C ALA A 236 4.92 6.36 -5.34
N VAL A 237 5.08 5.02 -5.36
CA VAL A 237 4.00 4.10 -5.75
C VAL A 237 2.77 4.26 -4.85
N VAL A 238 2.96 4.39 -3.53
CA VAL A 238 1.82 4.56 -2.62
C VAL A 238 1.19 5.94 -2.78
N LEU A 239 1.99 7.00 -2.94
CA LEU A 239 1.48 8.35 -3.20
C LEU A 239 0.67 8.38 -4.50
N TYR A 240 1.15 7.75 -5.57
CA TYR A 240 0.40 7.60 -6.81
C TYR A 240 -0.93 6.88 -6.59
N ASN A 241 -0.95 5.77 -5.85
CA ASN A 241 -2.16 5.01 -5.59
C ASN A 241 -3.17 5.77 -4.70
N THR A 242 -2.67 6.56 -3.74
CA THR A 242 -3.49 7.37 -2.80
C THR A 242 -3.87 8.73 -3.38
N TRP A 243 -3.25 9.14 -4.50
CA TRP A 243 -3.60 10.40 -5.15
C TRP A 243 -5.09 10.45 -5.48
N PRO A 244 -5.80 11.54 -5.21
CA PRO A 244 -7.23 11.63 -5.50
C PRO A 244 -7.55 11.27 -6.95
N SER A 245 -8.64 10.54 -7.14
CA SER A 245 -9.20 10.30 -8.46
C SER A 245 -10.28 11.33 -8.75
N LEU A 246 -10.47 11.67 -10.03
CA LEU A 246 -11.63 12.45 -10.45
C LEU A 246 -12.87 11.61 -10.12
N SER A 247 -13.76 12.16 -9.29
CA SER A 247 -15.09 11.60 -9.12
C SER A 247 -15.85 11.83 -10.43
N VAL A 248 -15.93 10.81 -11.27
CA VAL A 248 -16.96 10.81 -12.31
C VAL A 248 -18.29 10.77 -11.54
N PRO A 249 -19.18 11.77 -11.68
CA PRO A 249 -20.48 11.70 -11.07
C PRO A 249 -21.10 10.36 -11.56
N LYS A 250 -21.47 9.48 -10.62
CA LYS A 250 -22.30 8.35 -10.97
C LYS A 250 -23.52 8.94 -11.68
N LYS A 251 -23.70 8.67 -12.97
CA LYS A 251 -24.99 8.88 -13.61
C LYS A 251 -25.98 8.13 -12.74
N THR A 252 -26.73 8.85 -11.93
CA THR A 252 -27.94 8.33 -11.32
C THR A 252 -28.80 7.92 -12.51
N LEU A 253 -28.94 6.64 -12.74
CA LEU A 253 -29.97 6.14 -13.63
C LEU A 253 -31.27 6.77 -13.14
N PRO A 254 -32.08 7.32 -14.05
CA PRO A 254 -33.39 7.80 -13.64
C PRO A 254 -34.10 6.66 -12.91
N PRO A 255 -34.84 6.97 -11.82
CA PRO A 255 -35.53 5.95 -11.04
C PRO A 255 -36.36 5.08 -11.96
N SER A 256 -36.31 3.78 -11.74
CA SER A 256 -37.06 2.84 -12.55
C SER A 256 -38.55 3.16 -12.44
N GLU A 257 -39.32 2.93 -13.52
CA GLU A 257 -40.79 3.19 -13.54
C GLU A 257 -41.53 2.53 -12.37
N LYS A 258 -40.96 1.54 -11.72
CA LYS A 258 -41.49 0.90 -10.50
C LYS A 258 -41.32 1.77 -9.25
N GLU A 259 -40.18 2.43 -9.09
CA GLU A 259 -39.91 3.33 -7.95
C GLU A 259 -40.75 4.60 -8.03
N VAL A 260 -40.98 5.14 -9.24
CA VAL A 260 -41.87 6.29 -9.48
C VAL A 260 -43.33 5.95 -9.18
N LYS A 261 -43.75 4.68 -9.38
CA LYS A 261 -45.12 4.24 -9.06
C LYS A 261 -45.32 3.99 -7.56
N GLU A 262 -44.28 3.58 -6.83
CA GLU A 262 -44.36 3.41 -5.38
C GLU A 262 -44.34 4.77 -4.65
N GLU A 263 -43.55 5.75 -5.09
CA GLU A 263 -43.59 7.10 -4.52
C GLU A 263 -44.94 7.79 -4.73
N LYS A 264 -45.57 7.68 -5.90
CA LYS A 264 -46.92 8.22 -6.15
C LYS A 264 -47.99 7.58 -5.28
N LYS A 265 -47.85 6.28 -5.00
CA LYS A 265 -48.83 5.59 -4.14
C LYS A 265 -48.71 5.96 -2.68
N THR A 266 -47.53 6.37 -2.23
CA THR A 266 -47.29 6.84 -0.86
C THR A 266 -47.66 8.33 -0.64
N GLU A 267 -47.70 9.13 -1.71
CA GLU A 267 -48.23 10.53 -1.64
C GLU A 267 -49.76 10.57 -1.63
N ASP A 268 -50.43 9.70 -2.43
CA ASP A 268 -51.89 9.65 -2.46
C ASP A 268 -52.49 9.13 -1.14
N ASP A 269 -51.80 8.23 -0.43
CA ASP A 269 -52.24 7.73 0.90
C ASP A 269 -52.03 8.75 2.06
N LYS A 270 -51.32 9.84 1.83
CA LYS A 270 -51.11 10.91 2.84
C LYS A 270 -52.06 12.09 2.72
N THR A 271 -52.80 12.17 1.61
CA THR A 271 -53.78 13.26 1.38
C THR A 271 -55.22 12.90 1.80
N ASP A 272 -55.48 11.64 2.18
CA ASP A 272 -56.78 11.16 2.62
C ASP A 272 -56.89 10.93 4.14
N LYS A 273 -56.05 11.64 4.94
CA LYS A 273 -56.18 11.63 6.40
C LYS A 273 -56.30 13.02 6.98
#